data_0a06bcd51b9dda63221c587843c0413e
#
_entry.id   0a06bcd51b9dda63221c587843c0413e
#
_cell.length_a   1.000
_cell.length_b   1.000
_cell.length_c   1.000
_cell.angle_alpha   90.00
_cell.angle_beta   90.00
_cell.angle_gamma   90.00
#
_symmetry.space_group_name_H-M   'P 1'
#
loop_
_entity.id
_entity.type
_entity.pdbx_description
1 polymer ?
#
loop_
_entity_poly.entity_id
_entity_poly.type
_entity_poly.pdbx_seq_one_letter_code
_entity_poly.pdbx_strand_id
1 'polypeptide(L)'
;MVAYEVVMAHGIWQVLHRGRNFIPHQVGVYGASETGKTTLDKQFTTRGEVRELGESDRTHHPDKHLFSRERKLPKSSRKHIRSEGLERTIVSSDIGGHVEYHSMWYRDMIKRKVSTVVLVIDHRHLLDENNLANQTALGYLVSALSSKNIPKGLTIRERLRAKKYAPKRVIVLANKADEWMDQESYDQWSRGFIARNKIFDAFRDDFYALHEIHIPVHIDAISARYGWNVENAILRGINS
;
A
#
# COMPACT_ATOMS: atom_id res chain seq x y z
N MET A 1 -44.47 8.13 -18.48
CA MET A 1 -43.16 8.10 -19.18
C MET A 1 -41.97 8.38 -18.25
N VAL A 2 -42.01 9.45 -17.47
CA VAL A 2 -40.88 9.82 -16.57
C VAL A 2 -40.46 8.75 -15.57
N ALA A 3 -41.39 7.95 -15.03
CA ALA A 3 -41.07 6.93 -14.03
C ALA A 3 -40.24 5.75 -14.63
N TYR A 4 -40.45 5.43 -15.90
CA TYR A 4 -39.72 4.34 -16.55
C TYR A 4 -38.26 4.69 -16.87
N GLU A 5 -38.01 5.96 -17.21
CA GLU A 5 -36.63 6.46 -17.47
C GLU A 5 -35.82 6.51 -16.19
N VAL A 6 -36.42 6.87 -15.04
CA VAL A 6 -35.73 6.90 -13.74
C VAL A 6 -35.36 5.48 -13.28
N VAL A 7 -36.26 4.50 -13.49
CA VAL A 7 -35.99 3.10 -13.12
C VAL A 7 -34.89 2.51 -14.01
N MET A 8 -34.91 2.79 -15.32
CA MET A 8 -33.88 2.34 -16.26
C MET A 8 -32.52 2.99 -15.95
N ALA A 9 -32.50 4.30 -15.68
CA ALA A 9 -31.26 4.99 -15.30
C ALA A 9 -30.67 4.45 -13.99
N HIS A 10 -31.52 4.15 -13.01
CA HIS A 10 -31.09 3.57 -11.73
C HIS A 10 -30.59 2.13 -11.92
N GLY A 11 -31.23 1.32 -12.76
CA GLY A 11 -30.79 -0.03 -13.10
C GLY A 11 -29.43 -0.04 -13.84
N ILE A 12 -29.26 0.84 -14.82
CA ILE A 12 -27.97 0.98 -15.55
C ILE A 12 -26.89 1.47 -14.61
N TRP A 13 -27.20 2.45 -13.73
CA TRP A 13 -26.24 2.95 -12.74
C TRP A 13 -25.82 1.84 -11.76
N GLN A 14 -26.76 1.01 -11.27
CA GLN A 14 -26.42 -0.13 -10.40
C GLN A 14 -25.55 -1.18 -11.13
N VAL A 15 -25.83 -1.49 -12.38
CA VAL A 15 -25.04 -2.44 -13.19
C VAL A 15 -23.64 -1.88 -13.43
N LEU A 16 -23.53 -0.60 -13.77
CA LEU A 16 -22.22 0.06 -13.95
C LEU A 16 -21.43 0.17 -12.64
N HIS A 17 -22.11 0.46 -11.53
CA HIS A 17 -21.47 0.54 -10.21
C HIS A 17 -20.99 -0.85 -9.75
N ARG A 18 -21.82 -1.88 -9.91
CA ARG A 18 -21.42 -3.28 -9.66
C ARG A 18 -20.30 -3.71 -10.60
N GLY A 19 -20.40 -3.42 -11.89
CA GLY A 19 -19.35 -3.74 -12.87
C GLY A 19 -18.00 -3.10 -12.51
N ARG A 20 -18.01 -1.86 -12.01
CA ARG A 20 -16.79 -1.17 -11.56
C ARG A 20 -16.11 -1.85 -10.37
N ASN A 21 -16.87 -2.50 -9.49
CA ASN A 21 -16.32 -3.22 -8.33
C ASN A 21 -15.65 -4.53 -8.72
N PHE A 22 -15.98 -5.10 -9.89
CA PHE A 22 -15.33 -6.30 -10.43
C PHE A 22 -14.07 -6.01 -11.24
N ILE A 23 -13.84 -4.74 -11.66
CA ILE A 23 -12.58 -4.37 -12.31
C ILE A 23 -11.46 -4.42 -11.28
N PRO A 24 -10.45 -5.29 -11.46
CA PRO A 24 -9.37 -5.42 -10.50
C PRO A 24 -8.60 -4.12 -10.33
N HIS A 25 -8.50 -3.63 -9.09
CA HIS A 25 -7.70 -2.47 -8.74
C HIS A 25 -6.27 -2.91 -8.42
N GLN A 26 -5.29 -2.36 -9.13
CA GLN A 26 -3.88 -2.72 -8.95
C GLN A 26 -3.31 -2.01 -7.72
N VAL A 27 -3.00 -2.79 -6.69
CA VAL A 27 -2.41 -2.31 -5.43
C VAL A 27 -0.99 -2.84 -5.30
N GLY A 28 -0.03 -1.99 -4.98
CA GLY A 28 1.33 -2.40 -4.61
C GLY A 28 1.52 -2.22 -3.12
N VAL A 29 1.94 -3.27 -2.42
CA VAL A 29 2.23 -3.22 -0.98
C VAL A 29 3.73 -3.20 -0.77
N TYR A 30 4.24 -2.11 -0.23
CA TYR A 30 5.65 -1.86 -0.01
C TYR A 30 5.91 -1.39 1.42
N GLY A 31 7.17 -1.29 1.81
CA GLY A 31 7.57 -0.84 3.14
C GLY A 31 8.86 -1.50 3.58
N ALA A 32 9.48 -1.02 4.65
CA ALA A 32 10.72 -1.59 5.19
C ALA A 32 10.54 -3.06 5.61
N SER A 33 11.65 -3.75 5.87
CA SER A 33 11.61 -5.11 6.41
C SER A 33 10.87 -5.12 7.75
N GLU A 34 10.12 -6.18 8.03
CA GLU A 34 9.42 -6.43 9.31
C GLU A 34 8.28 -5.45 9.66
N THR A 35 7.87 -4.57 8.75
CA THR A 35 6.72 -3.67 8.97
C THR A 35 5.36 -4.39 8.92
N GLY A 36 5.34 -5.71 8.63
CA GLY A 36 4.12 -6.52 8.60
C GLY A 36 3.39 -6.54 7.25
N LYS A 37 4.07 -6.25 6.13
CA LYS A 37 3.51 -6.33 4.76
C LYS A 37 2.90 -7.68 4.43
N THR A 38 3.66 -8.76 4.70
CA THR A 38 3.20 -10.13 4.45
C THR A 38 1.95 -10.46 5.27
N THR A 39 1.91 -10.01 6.54
CA THR A 39 0.73 -10.16 7.39
C THR A 39 -0.46 -9.39 6.82
N LEU A 40 -0.25 -8.14 6.40
CA LEU A 40 -1.27 -7.32 5.75
C LEU A 40 -1.79 -7.99 4.46
N ASP A 41 -0.90 -8.49 3.61
CA ASP A 41 -1.28 -9.15 2.37
C ASP A 41 -2.07 -10.45 2.61
N LYS A 42 -1.75 -11.18 3.67
CA LYS A 42 -2.51 -12.38 4.11
C LYS A 42 -3.88 -12.02 4.66
N GLN A 43 -4.05 -10.92 5.38
CA GLN A 43 -5.35 -10.47 5.90
C GLN A 43 -6.40 -10.28 4.80
N PHE A 44 -6.01 -9.86 3.62
CA PHE A 44 -6.92 -9.77 2.47
C PHE A 44 -7.41 -11.13 1.97
N THR A 45 -6.73 -12.22 2.30
CA THR A 45 -7.08 -13.57 1.85
C THR A 45 -7.89 -14.37 2.87
N THR A 46 -7.68 -14.13 4.15
CA THR A 46 -8.18 -14.97 5.25
C THR A 46 -9.40 -14.42 5.97
N ARG A 47 -9.89 -13.25 5.61
CA ARG A 47 -11.04 -12.57 6.25
C ARG A 47 -10.92 -12.47 7.79
N GLY A 48 -9.74 -12.14 8.27
CA GLY A 48 -9.51 -11.92 9.70
C GLY A 48 -9.11 -13.15 10.52
N GLU A 49 -9.00 -14.32 9.93
CA GLU A 49 -8.36 -15.45 10.61
C GLU A 49 -6.86 -15.25 10.64
N VAL A 50 -6.38 -14.68 11.73
CA VAL A 50 -4.95 -14.52 11.97
C VAL A 50 -4.39 -15.85 12.46
N ARG A 51 -3.74 -16.58 11.60
CA ARG A 51 -2.75 -17.57 12.05
C ARG A 51 -1.51 -16.81 12.48
N GLU A 52 -1.03 -17.04 13.68
CA GLU A 52 0.30 -16.60 14.08
C GLU A 52 1.30 -17.05 13.01
N LEU A 53 1.97 -16.07 12.41
CA LEU A 53 3.00 -16.36 11.42
C LEU A 53 4.20 -16.91 12.18
N GLY A 54 4.54 -18.16 11.94
CA GLY A 54 5.79 -18.74 12.45
C GLY A 54 7.01 -18.01 11.86
N GLU A 55 8.18 -18.19 12.45
CA GLU A 55 9.43 -17.63 11.93
C GLU A 55 9.72 -18.03 10.47
N SER A 56 9.21 -19.19 10.03
CA SER A 56 9.30 -19.68 8.65
C SER A 56 8.55 -18.83 7.63
N ASP A 57 7.61 -17.98 8.07
CA ASP A 57 6.81 -17.13 7.19
C ASP A 57 7.47 -15.75 6.91
N ARG A 58 8.64 -15.48 7.47
CA ARG A 58 9.44 -14.33 7.07
C ARG A 58 9.80 -14.51 5.59
N THR A 59 9.57 -13.46 4.82
CA THR A 59 10.04 -13.44 3.43
C THR A 59 11.56 -13.60 3.48
N HIS A 60 12.04 -14.83 3.30
CA HIS A 60 13.44 -15.15 3.44
C HIS A 60 14.29 -14.28 2.52
N HIS A 61 15.40 -13.77 3.06
CA HIS A 61 16.43 -13.19 2.23
C HIS A 61 16.78 -14.19 1.14
N PRO A 62 16.83 -13.78 -0.13
CA PRO A 62 17.34 -14.67 -1.15
C PRO A 62 18.75 -15.09 -0.71
N ASP A 63 18.99 -16.39 -0.66
CA ASP A 63 20.32 -16.91 -0.45
C ASP A 63 21.31 -16.16 -1.33
N LYS A 64 22.50 -15.89 -0.83
CA LYS A 64 23.58 -15.17 -1.54
C LYS A 64 23.88 -15.70 -2.95
N HIS A 65 23.42 -16.89 -3.27
CA HIS A 65 23.54 -17.53 -4.58
C HIS A 65 22.53 -17.05 -5.64
N LEU A 66 21.52 -16.25 -5.27
CA LEU A 66 20.50 -15.71 -6.19
C LEU A 66 20.84 -14.34 -6.76
N PHE A 67 22.10 -13.93 -6.77
CA PHE A 67 22.57 -12.75 -7.52
C PHE A 67 22.56 -12.94 -9.05
N SER A 68 21.79 -13.88 -9.58
CA SER A 68 21.56 -13.94 -11.01
C SER A 68 20.65 -12.78 -11.45
N ARG A 69 20.98 -12.17 -12.59
CA ARG A 69 20.41 -10.96 -13.17
C ARG A 69 18.89 -10.94 -13.37
N GLU A 70 18.16 -11.99 -13.04
CA GLU A 70 16.72 -12.12 -13.22
C GLU A 70 16.00 -12.43 -11.92
N ARG A 71 15.90 -11.46 -11.01
CA ARG A 71 14.95 -11.58 -9.90
C ARG A 71 13.53 -11.56 -10.48
N LYS A 72 12.85 -12.70 -10.40
CA LYS A 72 11.45 -12.79 -10.81
C LYS A 72 10.62 -12.03 -9.78
N LEU A 73 9.74 -11.15 -10.29
CA LEU A 73 8.75 -10.51 -9.42
C LEU A 73 7.82 -11.58 -8.83
N PRO A 74 7.40 -11.43 -7.56
CA PRO A 74 6.46 -12.34 -6.94
C PRO A 74 5.15 -12.37 -7.72
N LYS A 75 4.43 -13.49 -7.62
CA LYS A 75 3.10 -13.61 -8.22
C LYS A 75 2.14 -12.70 -7.48
N SER A 76 1.37 -11.91 -8.22
CA SER A 76 0.27 -11.15 -7.67
C SER A 76 -0.94 -12.05 -7.46
N SER A 77 -1.73 -11.79 -6.42
CA SER A 77 -2.97 -12.49 -6.12
C SER A 77 -4.18 -11.56 -6.21
N ARG A 78 -5.32 -12.11 -6.67
CA ARG A 78 -6.59 -11.39 -6.69
C ARG A 78 -7.33 -11.65 -5.38
N LYS A 79 -7.81 -10.59 -4.78
CA LYS A 79 -8.51 -10.59 -3.49
C LYS A 79 -9.73 -9.71 -3.58
N HIS A 80 -10.78 -10.06 -2.85
CA HIS A 80 -11.99 -9.26 -2.75
C HIS A 80 -12.13 -8.78 -1.31
N ILE A 81 -12.13 -7.46 -1.13
CA ILE A 81 -12.23 -6.82 0.18
C ILE A 81 -13.53 -6.07 0.29
N ARG A 82 -14.15 -6.11 1.48
CA ARG A 82 -15.43 -5.46 1.76
C ARG A 82 -15.47 -4.96 3.20
N SER A 83 -15.76 -3.68 3.37
CA SER A 83 -15.98 -3.08 4.68
C SER A 83 -16.82 -1.82 4.57
N GLU A 84 -17.63 -1.51 5.59
CA GLU A 84 -18.47 -0.30 5.69
C GLU A 84 -19.32 -0.01 4.43
N GLY A 85 -19.86 -1.04 3.79
CA GLY A 85 -20.66 -0.89 2.55
C GLY A 85 -19.84 -0.67 1.28
N LEU A 86 -18.53 -0.55 1.40
CA LEU A 86 -17.59 -0.48 0.27
C LEU A 86 -17.09 -1.90 -0.06
N GLU A 87 -16.92 -2.17 -1.34
CA GLU A 87 -16.31 -3.42 -1.81
C GLU A 87 -15.42 -3.18 -3.02
N ARG A 88 -14.32 -3.93 -3.13
CA ARG A 88 -13.38 -3.87 -4.26
C ARG A 88 -12.70 -5.20 -4.48
N THR A 89 -12.49 -5.52 -5.75
CA THR A 89 -11.52 -6.53 -6.13
C THR A 89 -10.16 -5.87 -6.30
N ILE A 90 -9.17 -6.30 -5.52
CA ILE A 90 -7.79 -5.83 -5.61
C ILE A 90 -6.89 -6.92 -6.15
N VAL A 91 -5.79 -6.53 -6.78
CA VAL A 91 -4.69 -7.41 -7.15
C VAL A 91 -3.44 -6.86 -6.47
N SER A 92 -2.93 -7.57 -5.50
CA SER A 92 -1.75 -7.17 -4.73
C SER A 92 -0.60 -8.14 -4.87
N SER A 93 0.60 -7.70 -4.55
CA SER A 93 1.80 -8.53 -4.41
C SER A 93 2.62 -8.04 -3.22
N ASP A 94 3.24 -8.98 -2.52
CA ASP A 94 4.19 -8.71 -1.44
C ASP A 94 5.62 -8.79 -1.97
N ILE A 95 6.40 -7.73 -1.75
CA ILE A 95 7.81 -7.66 -2.15
C ILE A 95 8.65 -7.35 -0.90
N GLY A 96 9.80 -8.03 -0.78
CA GLY A 96 10.72 -7.83 0.34
C GLY A 96 11.03 -6.36 0.60
N GLY A 97 11.14 -6.00 1.90
CA GLY A 97 11.31 -4.62 2.35
C GLY A 97 12.77 -4.18 2.53
N HIS A 98 13.73 -5.07 2.30
CA HIS A 98 15.14 -4.71 2.40
C HIS A 98 15.55 -3.74 1.28
N VAL A 99 16.49 -2.84 1.54
CA VAL A 99 16.93 -1.79 0.60
C VAL A 99 17.30 -2.36 -0.78
N GLU A 100 17.86 -3.56 -0.83
CA GLU A 100 18.18 -4.25 -2.09
C GLU A 100 16.96 -4.52 -2.99
N TYR A 101 15.75 -4.55 -2.42
CA TYR A 101 14.51 -4.79 -3.16
C TYR A 101 13.82 -3.50 -3.63
N HIS A 102 14.27 -2.34 -3.22
CA HIS A 102 13.63 -1.08 -3.59
C HIS A 102 13.54 -0.90 -5.11
N SER A 103 14.59 -1.25 -5.85
CA SER A 103 14.55 -1.21 -7.33
C SER A 103 13.49 -2.13 -7.94
N MET A 104 13.13 -3.22 -7.24
CA MET A 104 12.05 -4.13 -7.65
C MET A 104 10.67 -3.52 -7.41
N TRP A 105 10.48 -2.69 -6.36
CA TRP A 105 9.22 -1.98 -6.13
C TRP A 105 8.84 -1.14 -7.34
N TYR A 106 9.77 -0.32 -7.82
CA TYR A 106 9.50 0.53 -8.98
C TYR A 106 9.21 -0.29 -10.25
N ARG A 107 9.96 -1.37 -10.46
CA ARG A 107 9.71 -2.29 -11.59
C ARG A 107 8.33 -2.95 -11.50
N ASP A 108 7.92 -3.36 -10.31
CA ASP A 108 6.59 -3.92 -10.05
C ASP A 108 5.49 -2.88 -10.34
N MET A 109 5.65 -1.66 -9.82
CA MET A 109 4.71 -0.57 -10.06
C MET A 109 4.47 -0.34 -11.56
N ILE A 110 5.54 -0.27 -12.35
CA ILE A 110 5.46 -0.03 -13.80
C ILE A 110 4.85 -1.23 -14.51
N LYS A 111 5.30 -2.45 -14.20
CA LYS A 111 4.85 -3.67 -14.89
C LYS A 111 3.37 -3.94 -14.68
N ARG A 112 2.91 -3.83 -13.44
CA ARG A 112 1.51 -4.06 -13.07
C ARG A 112 0.62 -2.83 -13.27
N LYS A 113 1.18 -1.68 -13.60
CA LYS A 113 0.48 -0.39 -13.65
C LYS A 113 -0.26 -0.15 -12.32
N VAL A 114 0.47 -0.27 -11.22
CA VAL A 114 -0.08 -0.08 -9.88
C VAL A 114 -0.75 1.28 -9.79
N SER A 115 -2.04 1.30 -9.48
CA SER A 115 -2.82 2.53 -9.38
C SER A 115 -2.83 3.10 -7.97
N THR A 116 -2.69 2.23 -6.97
CA THR A 116 -2.56 2.63 -5.57
C THR A 116 -1.33 1.98 -4.96
N VAL A 117 -0.44 2.80 -4.45
CA VAL A 117 0.73 2.39 -3.69
C VAL A 117 0.38 2.39 -2.21
N VAL A 118 0.54 1.26 -1.55
CA VAL A 118 0.39 1.13 -0.09
C VAL A 118 1.78 1.01 0.51
N LEU A 119 2.18 1.97 1.31
CA LEU A 119 3.39 1.92 2.09
C LEU A 119 3.06 1.56 3.54
N VAL A 120 3.63 0.48 4.03
CA VAL A 120 3.47 0.03 5.42
C VAL A 120 4.68 0.48 6.22
N ILE A 121 4.44 1.26 7.25
CA ILE A 121 5.43 1.67 8.25
C ILE A 121 5.07 1.07 9.61
N ASP A 122 6.00 1.10 10.56
CA ASP A 122 5.75 0.74 11.96
C ASP A 122 6.42 1.74 12.91
N HIS A 123 6.27 1.52 14.21
CA HIS A 123 6.70 2.47 15.25
C HIS A 123 8.19 2.37 15.64
N ARG A 124 9.00 1.51 15.00
CA ARG A 124 10.41 1.28 15.40
C ARG A 124 11.26 2.56 15.41
N HIS A 125 10.98 3.51 14.52
CA HIS A 125 11.67 4.80 14.51
C HIS A 125 11.34 5.70 15.71
N LEU A 126 10.25 5.41 16.44
CA LEU A 126 9.95 6.07 17.72
C LEU A 126 10.71 5.44 18.89
N LEU A 127 11.10 4.16 18.77
CA LEU A 127 11.84 3.42 19.78
C LEU A 127 13.35 3.63 19.67
N ASP A 128 13.83 3.82 18.44
CA ASP A 128 15.24 4.02 18.13
C ASP A 128 15.38 5.05 16.99
N GLU A 129 15.89 6.23 17.32
CA GLU A 129 16.08 7.33 16.38
C GLU A 129 17.06 6.98 15.24
N ASN A 130 17.94 6.00 15.45
CA ASN A 130 18.86 5.53 14.42
C ASN A 130 18.19 4.52 13.46
N ASN A 131 16.98 4.08 13.75
CA ASN A 131 16.24 3.19 12.86
C ASN A 131 15.56 3.96 11.72
N LEU A 132 16.31 4.24 10.68
CA LEU A 132 15.85 4.98 9.50
C LEU A 132 15.17 4.11 8.43
N ALA A 133 14.83 2.86 8.74
CA ALA A 133 14.33 1.91 7.74
C ALA A 133 13.02 2.39 7.08
N ASN A 134 12.09 2.94 7.86
CA ASN A 134 10.83 3.46 7.36
C ASN A 134 11.03 4.74 6.53
N GLN A 135 11.87 5.67 6.98
CA GLN A 135 12.21 6.90 6.27
C GLN A 135 12.91 6.59 4.94
N THR A 136 13.88 5.65 4.96
CA THR A 136 14.56 5.18 3.75
C THR A 136 13.57 4.59 2.75
N ALA A 137 12.59 3.82 3.21
CA ALA A 137 11.58 3.21 2.36
C ALA A 137 10.67 4.26 1.69
N LEU A 138 10.19 5.25 2.46
CA LEU A 138 9.34 6.32 1.93
C LEU A 138 10.16 7.26 1.03
N GLY A 139 11.33 7.68 1.45
CA GLY A 139 12.22 8.54 0.65
C GLY A 139 12.58 7.90 -0.71
N TYR A 140 12.82 6.57 -0.73
CA TYR A 140 12.98 5.85 -2.00
C TYR A 140 11.72 5.94 -2.87
N LEU A 141 10.53 5.71 -2.28
CA LEU A 141 9.26 5.79 -2.99
C LEU A 141 9.05 7.17 -3.60
N VAL A 142 9.22 8.22 -2.81
CA VAL A 142 9.11 9.63 -3.25
C VAL A 142 10.08 9.91 -4.40
N SER A 143 11.35 9.54 -4.24
CA SER A 143 12.37 9.70 -5.28
C SER A 143 12.01 8.98 -6.58
N ALA A 144 11.49 7.75 -6.48
CA ALA A 144 11.07 6.95 -7.62
C ALA A 144 9.86 7.56 -8.34
N LEU A 145 8.91 8.12 -7.60
CA LEU A 145 7.68 8.71 -8.15
C LEU A 145 7.91 10.12 -8.73
N SER A 146 8.87 10.86 -8.22
CA SER A 146 9.22 12.21 -8.71
C SER A 146 9.78 12.24 -10.14
N SER A 147 9.85 11.10 -10.83
CA SER A 147 10.36 10.92 -12.21
C SER A 147 11.76 11.48 -12.49
N LYS A 148 12.39 12.16 -11.54
CA LYS A 148 13.74 12.72 -11.67
C LYS A 148 14.84 11.64 -11.64
N ASN A 149 14.55 10.49 -11.01
CA ASN A 149 15.51 9.41 -10.82
C ASN A 149 14.93 8.06 -11.27
N ILE A 150 14.79 7.85 -12.58
CA ILE A 150 14.44 6.53 -13.11
C ILE A 150 15.53 5.54 -12.68
N PRO A 151 15.22 4.47 -11.92
CA PRO A 151 16.21 3.53 -11.43
C PRO A 151 17.06 2.94 -12.55
N LYS A 152 18.38 2.82 -12.30
CA LYS A 152 19.31 2.15 -13.22
C LYS A 152 18.90 0.68 -13.41
N GLY A 153 19.14 0.12 -14.60
CA GLY A 153 18.87 -1.30 -14.88
C GLY A 153 17.49 -1.62 -15.43
N LEU A 154 16.65 -0.61 -15.72
CA LEU A 154 15.41 -0.82 -16.47
C LEU A 154 15.69 -1.04 -17.96
N THR A 155 14.93 -1.96 -18.57
CA THR A 155 14.91 -2.17 -20.01
C THR A 155 14.35 -0.94 -20.74
N ILE A 156 14.61 -0.80 -22.05
CA ILE A 156 14.07 0.30 -22.87
C ILE A 156 12.54 0.38 -22.77
N ARG A 157 11.85 -0.77 -22.79
CA ARG A 157 10.39 -0.84 -22.64
C ARG A 157 9.92 -0.37 -21.27
N GLU A 158 10.64 -0.73 -20.21
CA GLU A 158 10.34 -0.29 -18.83
C GLU A 158 10.56 1.22 -18.68
N ARG A 159 11.63 1.79 -19.26
CA ARG A 159 11.88 3.24 -19.29
C ARG A 159 10.78 4.02 -20.00
N LEU A 160 10.29 3.52 -21.14
CA LEU A 160 9.19 4.14 -21.87
C LEU A 160 7.88 4.11 -21.05
N ARG A 161 7.62 3.01 -20.33
CA ARG A 161 6.48 2.91 -19.41
C ARG A 161 6.64 3.82 -18.22
N ALA A 162 7.85 3.90 -17.65
CA ALA A 162 8.16 4.76 -16.51
C ALA A 162 7.84 6.23 -16.78
N LYS A 163 8.15 6.75 -17.98
CA LYS A 163 7.84 8.14 -18.37
C LYS A 163 6.34 8.49 -18.32
N LYS A 164 5.47 7.49 -18.44
CA LYS A 164 4.01 7.66 -18.45
C LYS A 164 3.34 7.12 -17.19
N TYR A 165 4.14 6.57 -16.28
CA TYR A 165 3.61 5.97 -15.06
C TYR A 165 3.55 7.00 -13.96
N ALA A 166 2.36 7.16 -13.41
CA ALA A 166 2.13 7.78 -12.11
C ALA A 166 1.03 6.99 -11.39
N PRO A 167 1.20 6.62 -10.13
CA PRO A 167 0.11 6.07 -9.35
C PRO A 167 -0.93 7.16 -9.12
N LYS A 168 -2.18 6.77 -8.97
CA LYS A 168 -3.25 7.71 -8.68
C LYS A 168 -3.16 8.26 -7.26
N ARG A 169 -2.55 7.47 -6.34
CA ARG A 169 -2.44 7.82 -4.91
C ARG A 169 -1.44 6.95 -4.18
N VAL A 170 -1.05 7.43 -3.02
CA VAL A 170 -0.28 6.70 -2.01
C VAL A 170 -1.12 6.56 -0.74
N ILE A 171 -1.15 5.38 -0.16
CA ILE A 171 -1.74 5.11 1.16
C ILE A 171 -0.58 4.78 2.09
N VAL A 172 -0.42 5.51 3.18
CA VAL A 172 0.59 5.23 4.22
C VAL A 172 -0.11 4.66 5.42
N LEU A 173 0.23 3.43 5.78
CA LEU A 173 -0.38 2.69 6.89
C LEU A 173 0.62 2.50 8.02
N ALA A 174 0.35 3.13 9.17
CA ALA A 174 1.07 2.83 10.40
C ALA A 174 0.53 1.52 10.99
N ASN A 175 1.27 0.44 10.78
CA ASN A 175 0.92 -0.90 11.25
C ASN A 175 1.35 -1.12 12.71
N LYS A 176 0.94 -2.26 13.27
CA LYS A 176 1.17 -2.64 14.67
C LYS A 176 0.55 -1.65 15.67
N ALA A 177 -0.63 -1.11 15.32
CA ALA A 177 -1.35 -0.20 16.21
C ALA A 177 -1.57 -0.78 17.61
N ASP A 178 -1.66 -2.10 17.72
CA ASP A 178 -1.73 -2.85 18.97
C ASP A 178 -0.47 -2.71 19.86
N GLU A 179 0.67 -2.27 19.31
CA GLU A 179 1.93 -2.10 20.03
C GLU A 179 2.22 -0.63 20.41
N TRP A 180 1.69 0.35 19.65
CA TRP A 180 2.07 1.75 19.83
C TRP A 180 0.89 2.71 20.08
N MET A 181 -0.33 2.32 19.76
CA MET A 181 -1.50 3.20 19.86
C MET A 181 -2.01 3.26 21.30
N ASP A 182 -1.72 4.35 21.99
CA ASP A 182 -2.31 4.70 23.27
C ASP A 182 -3.70 5.31 23.11
N GLN A 183 -4.36 5.66 24.21
CA GLN A 183 -5.72 6.23 24.21
C GLN A 183 -5.78 7.54 23.45
N GLU A 184 -4.78 8.39 23.56
CA GLU A 184 -4.72 9.68 22.85
C GLU A 184 -4.62 9.46 21.33
N SER A 185 -3.76 8.56 20.90
CA SER A 185 -3.59 8.17 19.49
C SER A 185 -4.88 7.55 18.94
N TYR A 186 -5.58 6.73 19.72
CA TYR A 186 -6.87 6.18 19.34
C TYR A 186 -7.94 7.28 19.18
N ASP A 187 -7.99 8.24 20.07
CA ASP A 187 -8.90 9.39 19.99
C ASP A 187 -8.60 10.26 18.78
N GLN A 188 -7.33 10.49 18.44
CA GLN A 188 -6.93 11.17 17.20
C GLN A 188 -7.41 10.39 15.98
N TRP A 189 -7.21 9.08 15.95
CA TRP A 189 -7.68 8.23 14.86
C TRP A 189 -9.19 8.25 14.72
N SER A 190 -9.95 8.06 15.81
CA SER A 190 -11.41 8.01 15.80
C SER A 190 -12.06 9.29 15.30
N ARG A 191 -11.39 10.44 15.52
CA ARG A 191 -11.80 11.77 15.04
C ARG A 191 -11.27 12.10 13.64
N GLY A 192 -10.56 11.20 12.97
CA GLY A 192 -9.99 11.43 11.65
C GLY A 192 -8.71 12.28 11.63
N PHE A 193 -8.04 12.46 12.77
CA PHE A 193 -6.84 13.28 12.90
C PHE A 193 -5.55 12.48 13.04
N ILE A 194 -5.57 11.20 12.71
CA ILE A 194 -4.41 10.31 12.88
C ILE A 194 -3.15 10.81 12.17
N ALA A 195 -3.28 11.53 11.06
CA ALA A 195 -2.16 12.13 10.34
C ALA A 195 -1.36 13.15 11.17
N ARG A 196 -1.90 13.62 12.31
CA ARG A 196 -1.21 14.53 13.24
C ARG A 196 -0.43 13.79 14.33
N ASN A 197 -0.55 12.46 14.38
CA ASN A 197 0.13 11.66 15.38
C ASN A 197 1.64 11.66 15.15
N LYS A 198 2.40 11.64 16.26
CA LYS A 198 3.87 11.65 16.27
C LYS A 198 4.51 10.56 15.40
N ILE A 199 3.83 9.43 15.20
CA ILE A 199 4.33 8.35 14.34
C ILE A 199 4.56 8.80 12.88
N PHE A 200 3.91 9.89 12.46
CA PHE A 200 4.05 10.43 11.10
C PHE A 200 4.97 11.66 11.02
N ASP A 201 5.49 12.17 12.13
CA ASP A 201 6.28 13.41 12.13
C ASP A 201 7.57 13.29 11.30
N ALA A 202 8.22 12.14 11.36
CA ALA A 202 9.44 11.86 10.61
C ALA A 202 9.25 11.79 9.08
N PHE A 203 8.02 11.86 8.59
CA PHE A 203 7.66 11.68 7.17
C PHE A 203 7.01 12.92 6.54
N ARG A 204 6.91 14.04 7.27
CA ARG A 204 6.19 15.24 6.81
C ARG A 204 6.75 15.81 5.51
N ASP A 205 8.07 15.84 5.38
CA ASP A 205 8.74 16.35 4.18
C ASP A 205 8.46 15.45 2.96
N ASP A 206 8.42 14.14 3.18
CA ASP A 206 8.07 13.17 2.14
C ASP A 206 6.60 13.30 1.69
N PHE A 207 5.68 13.54 2.64
CA PHE A 207 4.26 13.80 2.32
C PHE A 207 4.11 15.09 1.54
N TYR A 208 4.84 16.14 1.92
CA TYR A 208 4.87 17.39 1.18
C TYR A 208 5.42 17.18 -0.24
N ALA A 209 6.51 16.44 -0.39
CA ALA A 209 7.08 16.12 -1.70
C ALA A 209 6.12 15.32 -2.61
N LEU A 210 5.31 14.41 -2.05
CA LEU A 210 4.26 13.71 -2.80
C LEU A 210 3.15 14.68 -3.23
N HIS A 211 2.76 15.61 -2.39
CA HIS A 211 1.78 16.64 -2.71
C HIS A 211 2.26 17.55 -3.85
N GLU A 212 3.53 17.98 -3.84
CA GLU A 212 4.14 18.79 -4.89
C GLU A 212 4.09 18.13 -6.28
N ILE A 213 4.16 16.82 -6.34
CA ILE A 213 4.02 16.05 -7.58
C ILE A 213 2.56 15.61 -7.86
N HIS A 214 1.60 16.22 -7.16
CA HIS A 214 0.17 15.98 -7.31
C HIS A 214 -0.28 14.54 -7.08
N ILE A 215 0.38 13.82 -6.19
CA ILE A 215 -0.04 12.49 -5.75
C ILE A 215 -0.73 12.62 -4.38
N PRO A 216 -2.04 12.39 -4.30
CA PRO A 216 -2.75 12.44 -3.03
C PRO A 216 -2.26 11.34 -2.09
N VAL A 217 -2.10 11.68 -0.81
CA VAL A 217 -1.67 10.78 0.25
C VAL A 217 -2.84 10.55 1.21
N HIS A 218 -3.21 9.30 1.43
CA HIS A 218 -4.11 8.89 2.49
C HIS A 218 -3.30 8.25 3.63
N ILE A 219 -3.57 8.67 4.85
CA ILE A 219 -2.84 8.22 6.04
C ILE A 219 -3.81 7.55 6.99
N ASP A 220 -3.47 6.35 7.46
CA ASP A 220 -4.29 5.62 8.43
C ASP A 220 -3.43 4.73 9.32
N ALA A 221 -4.03 4.19 10.40
CA ALA A 221 -3.43 3.24 11.31
C ALA A 221 -4.14 1.88 11.21
N ILE A 222 -3.36 0.81 11.32
CA ILE A 222 -3.88 -0.56 11.25
C ILE A 222 -3.16 -1.48 12.25
N SER A 223 -3.81 -2.58 12.61
CA SER A 223 -3.12 -3.74 13.13
C SER A 223 -3.35 -4.92 12.19
N ALA A 224 -2.35 -5.24 11.38
CA ALA A 224 -2.42 -6.37 10.47
C ALA A 224 -2.49 -7.70 11.22
N ARG A 225 -1.92 -7.78 12.42
CA ARG A 225 -1.97 -8.97 13.28
C ARG A 225 -3.41 -9.32 13.66
N TYR A 226 -4.20 -8.33 14.03
CA TYR A 226 -5.60 -8.53 14.46
C TYR A 226 -6.63 -8.20 13.39
N GLY A 227 -6.22 -7.87 12.16
CA GLY A 227 -7.12 -7.46 11.09
C GLY A 227 -7.85 -6.13 11.35
N TRP A 228 -7.42 -5.39 12.40
CA TRP A 228 -8.08 -4.15 12.78
C TRP A 228 -7.85 -3.05 11.75
N ASN A 229 -8.92 -2.42 11.31
CA ASN A 229 -8.98 -1.33 10.33
C ASN A 229 -8.33 -1.63 8.96
N VAL A 230 -7.95 -2.86 8.67
CA VAL A 230 -7.16 -3.20 7.46
C VAL A 230 -7.95 -2.94 6.19
N GLU A 231 -9.13 -3.53 6.04
CA GLU A 231 -9.94 -3.38 4.82
C GLU A 231 -10.48 -1.96 4.68
N ASN A 232 -10.89 -1.34 5.79
CA ASN A 232 -11.38 0.04 5.81
C ASN A 232 -10.34 1.03 5.33
N ALA A 233 -9.13 0.99 5.88
CA ALA A 233 -8.04 1.89 5.52
C ALA A 233 -7.72 1.81 4.02
N ILE A 234 -7.66 0.60 3.46
CA ILE A 234 -7.43 0.39 2.04
C ILE A 234 -8.61 0.89 1.20
N LEU A 235 -9.85 0.56 1.57
CA LEU A 235 -11.03 0.95 0.80
C LEU A 235 -11.26 2.46 0.84
N ARG A 236 -11.10 3.10 2.01
CA ARG A 236 -11.16 4.57 2.15
C ARG A 236 -10.06 5.21 1.29
N GLY A 237 -8.82 4.73 1.41
CA GLY A 237 -7.71 5.23 0.63
C GLY A 237 -7.88 5.03 -0.88
N ILE A 238 -8.54 3.98 -1.37
CA ILE A 238 -8.81 3.78 -2.80
C ILE A 238 -9.92 4.74 -3.28
N ASN A 239 -10.85 5.14 -2.45
CA ASN A 239 -12.02 5.92 -2.83
C ASN A 239 -11.91 7.42 -2.51
N SER A 240 -10.86 7.83 -1.74
CA SER A 240 -10.54 9.23 -1.41
C SER A 240 -10.15 10.11 -2.60
#